data_bdeaa3dd873421a2f51534286f6aeb56
#
_entry.id   bdeaa3dd873421a2f51534286f6aeb56
#
_cell.length_a   1.000
_cell.length_b   1.000
_cell.length_c   1.000
_cell.angle_alpha   90.00
_cell.angle_beta   90.00
_cell.angle_gamma   90.00
#
_symmetry.space_group_name_H-M   'P 1'
#
loop_
_entity.id
_entity.type
_entity.pdbx_description
1 polymer ?
#
loop_
_entity_poly.entity_id
_entity_poly.type
_entity_poly.pdbx_seq_one_letter_code
_entity_poly.pdbx_strand_id
1 'polypeptide(L)'
;MSEGKAFNARPVAFGGLNNIFDERGSSFLAIRKIQWVKDGDEPDESKAKLELRRWMVQDGKEVPYKGLTFLTEEGPHNLVKSLIEEGYGHTKEVLTELKHRDDFKDAVEHLNDEEDFGEGEFFDMRSILLSESEEDIIDTEAQEL
;
A
#
# COMPACT_ATOMS: atom_id res chain seq x y z
N MET A 1 11.39 -7.85 -33.71
CA MET A 1 11.51 -7.43 -33.25
C MET A 1 11.42 -6.18 -32.97
N SER A 2 10.83 -5.55 -33.38
CA SER A 2 10.67 -4.20 -33.04
C SER A 2 10.25 -4.02 -31.64
N GLU A 3 9.80 -5.06 -31.07
CA GLU A 3 9.41 -4.93 -29.74
C GLU A 3 10.53 -4.53 -28.85
N GLY A 4 11.70 -4.90 -29.11
CA GLY A 4 12.80 -4.47 -28.28
C GLY A 4 12.92 -2.97 -28.26
N LYS A 5 12.48 -2.32 -29.31
CA LYS A 5 12.62 -0.90 -29.33
C LYS A 5 11.65 -0.22 -28.45
N ALA A 6 10.51 -0.81 -28.23
CA ALA A 6 9.52 -0.20 -27.39
C ALA A 6 9.99 -0.11 -25.95
N PHE A 7 11.04 -0.82 -25.60
CA PHE A 7 11.51 -0.83 -24.23
C PHE A 7 12.82 -0.12 -24.05
N ASN A 8 13.09 0.85 -24.86
CA ASN A 8 14.26 1.68 -24.64
C ASN A 8 13.96 2.68 -23.52
N ALA A 9 13.47 2.17 -22.42
CA ALA A 9 13.14 3.01 -21.30
C ALA A 9 13.66 2.34 -20.03
N ARG A 10 14.05 3.16 -19.08
CA ARG A 10 14.54 2.65 -17.81
C ARG A 10 13.60 3.08 -16.70
N PRO A 11 13.46 2.27 -15.65
CA PRO A 11 12.61 2.66 -14.53
C PRO A 11 13.36 3.60 -13.60
N VAL A 12 12.70 4.67 -13.22
CA VAL A 12 13.24 5.63 -12.26
C VAL A 12 12.25 5.74 -11.13
N ALA A 13 12.70 5.44 -9.91
CA ALA A 13 11.83 5.46 -8.75
C ALA A 13 11.83 6.84 -8.10
N PHE A 14 10.67 7.25 -7.62
CA PHE A 14 10.51 8.53 -6.96
C PHE A 14 9.82 8.35 -5.62
N GLY A 15 10.05 9.30 -4.74
CA GLY A 15 9.27 9.42 -3.52
C GLY A 15 9.64 8.49 -2.39
N GLY A 16 10.63 7.66 -2.56
CA GLY A 16 11.07 6.79 -1.48
C GLY A 16 10.15 5.62 -1.15
N LEU A 17 9.01 5.51 -1.83
CA LEU A 17 8.13 4.39 -1.62
C LEU A 17 8.76 3.13 -2.18
N ASN A 18 8.95 2.13 -1.34
CA ASN A 18 9.62 0.92 -1.75
C ASN A 18 9.20 -0.22 -0.84
N ASN A 19 7.93 -0.62 -0.96
CA ASN A 19 7.43 -1.73 -0.15
C ASN A 19 7.59 -3.03 -0.91
N ILE A 20 8.45 -3.88 -0.37
CA ILE A 20 8.77 -5.16 -0.97
C ILE A 20 8.02 -6.25 -0.23
N PHE A 21 7.41 -7.13 -0.96
CA PHE A 21 6.67 -8.23 -0.37
C PHE A 21 6.60 -9.38 -1.35
N ASP A 22 6.07 -10.49 -0.89
CA ASP A 22 5.88 -11.69 -1.70
C ASP A 22 7.20 -12.13 -2.31
N GLU A 23 8.20 -12.29 -1.44
CA GLU A 23 9.53 -12.68 -1.87
C GLU A 23 9.65 -14.19 -2.03
N ARG A 24 10.37 -14.60 -3.05
CA ARG A 24 10.67 -16.01 -3.21
C ARG A 24 12.00 -16.11 -3.94
N GLY A 25 13.06 -16.51 -3.23
CA GLY A 25 14.40 -16.52 -3.81
C GLY A 25 14.81 -15.10 -4.13
N SER A 26 15.24 -14.88 -5.36
CA SER A 26 15.66 -13.55 -5.78
C SER A 26 14.53 -12.77 -6.43
N SER A 27 13.30 -13.29 -6.36
CA SER A 27 12.14 -12.67 -6.98
C SER A 27 11.25 -12.02 -5.92
N PHE A 28 10.71 -10.87 -6.18
CA PHE A 28 9.84 -10.18 -5.22
C PHE A 28 8.88 -9.24 -5.93
N LEU A 29 7.78 -8.95 -5.25
CA LEU A 29 6.87 -7.90 -5.69
C LEU A 29 7.17 -6.63 -4.93
N ALA A 30 7.04 -5.51 -5.58
CA ALA A 30 7.24 -4.23 -4.92
C ALA A 30 6.22 -3.23 -5.41
N ILE A 31 5.80 -2.35 -4.49
CA ILE A 31 4.99 -1.20 -4.82
C ILE A 31 5.90 0.01 -4.80
N ARG A 32 5.99 0.68 -5.93
CA ARG A 32 6.88 1.82 -6.10
C ARG A 32 6.25 2.85 -7.01
N LYS A 33 6.68 4.10 -6.88
CA LYS A 33 6.32 5.12 -7.83
C LYS A 33 7.41 5.17 -8.88
N ILE A 34 7.07 4.81 -10.10
CA ILE A 34 8.05 4.63 -11.17
C ILE A 34 7.65 5.45 -12.38
N GLN A 35 8.64 6.11 -12.97
CA GLN A 35 8.50 6.66 -14.31
C GLN A 35 9.38 5.82 -15.23
N TRP A 36 8.82 5.42 -16.36
CA TRP A 36 9.60 4.73 -17.39
C TRP A 36 10.14 5.81 -18.32
N VAL A 37 11.45 6.08 -18.19
CA VAL A 37 12.09 7.19 -18.87
C VAL A 37 12.74 6.69 -20.13
N LYS A 38 12.36 7.28 -21.26
CA LYS A 38 12.95 6.91 -22.55
C LYS A 38 14.35 7.42 -22.67
N ASP A 39 15.14 6.74 -23.49
CA ASP A 39 16.51 7.16 -23.75
C ASP A 39 16.52 8.61 -24.21
N GLY A 40 17.41 9.37 -23.63
CA GLY A 40 17.55 10.76 -23.99
C GLY A 40 16.65 11.72 -23.23
N ASP A 41 15.69 11.19 -22.51
CA ASP A 41 14.79 12.04 -21.73
C ASP A 41 15.29 12.19 -20.32
N GLU A 42 14.85 13.25 -19.67
CA GLU A 42 15.16 13.49 -18.27
C GLU A 42 14.04 12.98 -17.38
N PRO A 43 14.38 12.45 -16.21
CA PRO A 43 13.34 12.03 -15.29
C PRO A 43 12.47 13.21 -14.85
N ASP A 44 11.19 12.95 -14.68
CA ASP A 44 10.21 13.96 -14.32
C ASP A 44 9.22 13.33 -13.35
N GLU A 45 9.29 13.73 -12.10
CA GLU A 45 8.49 13.12 -11.05
C GLU A 45 6.99 13.22 -11.33
N SER A 46 6.57 14.26 -12.02
CA SER A 46 5.14 14.43 -12.31
C SER A 46 4.61 13.32 -13.20
N LYS A 47 5.50 12.61 -13.88
CA LYS A 47 5.10 11.51 -14.77
C LYS A 47 5.19 10.15 -14.09
N ALA A 48 5.65 10.10 -12.85
CA ALA A 48 5.75 8.84 -12.14
C ALA A 48 4.38 8.35 -11.72
N LYS A 49 4.18 7.04 -11.79
CA LYS A 49 2.91 6.43 -11.42
C LYS A 49 3.16 5.32 -10.44
N LEU A 50 2.17 5.06 -9.62
CA LEU A 50 2.25 3.95 -8.69
C LEU A 50 2.10 2.67 -9.48
N GLU A 51 2.98 1.70 -9.21
CA GLU A 51 2.86 0.41 -9.87
C GLU A 51 3.19 -0.72 -8.92
N LEU A 52 2.65 -1.87 -9.24
CA LEU A 52 2.92 -3.12 -8.54
C LEU A 52 3.62 -4.00 -9.55
N ARG A 53 4.85 -4.39 -9.26
CA ARG A 53 5.65 -5.11 -10.25
C ARG A 53 6.50 -6.19 -9.60
N ARG A 54 6.71 -7.25 -10.35
CA ARG A 54 7.65 -8.29 -9.94
C ARG A 54 9.04 -7.91 -10.44
N TRP A 55 10.01 -8.07 -9.57
CA TRP A 55 11.40 -7.80 -9.88
C TRP A 55 12.21 -9.04 -9.58
N MET A 56 13.37 -9.15 -10.19
CA MET A 56 14.28 -10.22 -9.90
C MET A 56 15.68 -9.65 -9.78
N VAL A 57 16.44 -10.13 -8.82
CA VAL A 57 17.81 -9.69 -8.65
C VAL A 57 18.71 -10.58 -9.51
N GLN A 58 19.42 -9.96 -10.46
CA GLN A 58 20.35 -10.65 -11.34
C GLN A 58 21.64 -9.89 -11.35
N ASP A 59 22.73 -10.54 -11.00
CA ASP A 59 24.05 -9.92 -10.99
C ASP A 59 24.06 -8.65 -10.14
N GLY A 60 23.39 -8.71 -9.00
CA GLY A 60 23.35 -7.59 -8.10
C GLY A 60 22.45 -6.45 -8.51
N LYS A 61 21.69 -6.60 -9.59
CA LYS A 61 20.79 -5.56 -10.08
C LYS A 61 19.37 -6.04 -10.09
N GLU A 62 18.46 -5.12 -9.86
CA GLU A 62 17.03 -5.43 -9.92
C GLU A 62 16.56 -5.31 -11.36
N VAL A 63 15.97 -6.39 -11.84
CA VAL A 63 15.48 -6.47 -13.22
C VAL A 63 13.96 -6.52 -13.17
N PRO A 64 13.27 -5.61 -13.88
CA PRO A 64 11.81 -5.59 -13.84
C PRO A 64 11.21 -6.71 -14.68
N TYR A 65 10.13 -7.26 -14.15
CA TYR A 65 9.35 -8.26 -14.86
C TYR A 65 7.93 -7.72 -15.00
N LYS A 66 6.96 -8.59 -15.00
CA LYS A 66 5.59 -8.19 -15.24
C LYS A 66 5.06 -7.35 -14.09
N GLY A 67 4.21 -6.41 -14.43
CA GLY A 67 3.58 -5.57 -13.43
C GLY A 67 2.40 -4.85 -13.99
N LEU A 68 1.76 -4.06 -13.15
CA LEU A 68 0.66 -3.23 -13.57
C LEU A 68 0.84 -1.83 -13.01
N THR A 69 0.40 -0.87 -13.76
CA THR A 69 0.46 0.52 -13.38
C THR A 69 -0.96 0.99 -13.10
N PHE A 70 -1.14 1.67 -11.98
CA PHE A 70 -2.44 2.23 -11.69
C PHE A 70 -2.65 3.48 -12.54
N LEU A 71 -3.75 3.51 -13.25
CA LEU A 71 -4.02 4.59 -14.18
C LEU A 71 -4.64 5.82 -13.52
N THR A 72 -5.29 5.61 -12.39
CA THR A 72 -5.92 6.71 -11.67
C THR A 72 -5.52 6.66 -10.20
N GLU A 73 -5.75 7.75 -9.52
CA GLU A 73 -5.45 7.79 -8.10
C GLU A 73 -6.41 6.93 -7.28
N GLU A 74 -7.58 6.67 -7.82
CA GLU A 74 -8.54 5.81 -7.13
C GLU A 74 -8.22 4.33 -7.25
N GLY A 75 -7.42 3.94 -8.22
CA GLY A 75 -7.10 2.54 -8.43
C GLY A 75 -6.57 1.84 -7.20
N PRO A 76 -5.53 2.38 -6.56
CA PRO A 76 -5.00 1.73 -5.36
C PRO A 76 -6.03 1.65 -4.23
N HIS A 77 -6.84 2.69 -4.06
CA HIS A 77 -7.87 2.68 -3.02
C HIS A 77 -8.89 1.58 -3.28
N ASN A 78 -9.28 1.45 -4.53
CA ASN A 78 -10.23 0.41 -4.90
C ASN A 78 -9.64 -0.98 -4.74
N LEU A 79 -8.35 -1.13 -5.00
CA LEU A 79 -7.69 -2.41 -4.79
C LEU A 79 -7.71 -2.79 -3.31
N VAL A 80 -7.39 -1.84 -2.44
CA VAL A 80 -7.41 -2.11 -1.00
C VAL A 80 -8.81 -2.54 -0.57
N LYS A 81 -9.81 -1.82 -1.03
CA LYS A 81 -11.19 -2.13 -0.67
C LYS A 81 -11.57 -3.53 -1.16
N SER A 82 -11.21 -3.85 -2.40
CA SER A 82 -11.53 -5.14 -2.95
C SER A 82 -10.85 -6.29 -2.22
N LEU A 83 -9.60 -6.11 -1.84
CA LEU A 83 -8.89 -7.13 -1.11
C LEU A 83 -9.52 -7.39 0.25
N ILE A 84 -9.89 -6.33 0.93
CA ILE A 84 -10.54 -6.48 2.23
C ILE A 84 -11.90 -7.15 2.07
N GLU A 85 -12.66 -6.78 1.05
CA GLU A 85 -13.95 -7.40 0.80
C GLU A 85 -13.81 -8.90 0.55
N GLU A 86 -12.70 -9.30 -0.07
CA GLU A 86 -12.45 -10.71 -0.34
C GLU A 86 -11.86 -11.46 0.85
N GLY A 87 -11.67 -10.79 1.95
CA GLY A 87 -11.19 -11.44 3.15
C GLY A 87 -9.69 -11.41 3.37
N TYR A 88 -8.98 -10.62 2.57
CA TYR A 88 -7.54 -10.54 2.72
C TYR A 88 -7.15 -9.48 3.72
N GLY A 89 -5.96 -9.64 4.27
CA GLY A 89 -5.48 -8.77 5.33
C GLY A 89 -5.88 -9.35 6.67
N HIS A 90 -4.92 -9.41 7.58
CA HIS A 90 -5.22 -9.88 8.93
C HIS A 90 -5.80 -8.71 9.69
N THR A 91 -7.00 -8.88 10.21
CA THR A 91 -7.78 -7.78 10.77
C THR A 91 -6.99 -6.93 11.76
N LYS A 92 -6.31 -7.59 12.68
CA LYS A 92 -5.58 -6.83 13.69
C LYS A 92 -4.46 -6.00 13.08
N GLU A 93 -3.77 -6.56 12.11
CA GLU A 93 -2.68 -5.84 11.45
C GLU A 93 -3.20 -4.67 10.64
N VAL A 94 -4.31 -4.89 9.94
CA VAL A 94 -4.90 -3.82 9.15
C VAL A 94 -5.32 -2.67 10.05
N LEU A 95 -5.96 -2.98 11.15
CA LEU A 95 -6.38 -1.94 12.09
C LEU A 95 -5.20 -1.19 12.67
N THR A 96 -4.13 -1.92 13.00
CA THR A 96 -2.93 -1.29 13.54
C THR A 96 -2.35 -0.28 12.56
N GLU A 97 -2.29 -0.65 11.28
CA GLU A 97 -1.78 0.28 10.28
C GLU A 97 -2.69 1.48 10.11
N LEU A 98 -4.00 1.26 10.12
CA LEU A 98 -4.93 2.35 9.97
C LEU A 98 -4.83 3.36 11.11
N LYS A 99 -4.54 2.87 12.31
CA LYS A 99 -4.40 3.78 13.46
C LYS A 99 -3.27 4.78 13.30
N HIS A 100 -2.32 4.49 12.44
CA HIS A 100 -1.23 5.42 12.20
C HIS A 100 -1.61 6.57 11.27
N ARG A 101 -2.79 6.52 10.68
CA ARG A 101 -3.22 7.57 9.78
C ARG A 101 -3.74 8.76 10.56
N ASP A 102 -3.43 9.94 10.09
CA ASP A 102 -3.84 11.16 10.77
C ASP A 102 -5.35 11.29 10.86
N ASP A 103 -6.07 10.78 9.88
CA ASP A 103 -7.52 10.91 9.84
C ASP A 103 -8.25 9.73 10.47
N PHE A 104 -7.54 8.82 11.11
CA PHE A 104 -8.16 7.59 11.60
C PHE A 104 -9.31 7.88 12.58
N LYS A 105 -9.04 8.71 13.57
CA LYS A 105 -10.02 9.01 14.59
C LYS A 105 -11.25 9.67 13.99
N ASP A 106 -11.01 10.61 13.11
CA ASP A 106 -12.09 11.34 12.46
C ASP A 106 -12.94 10.40 11.60
N ALA A 107 -12.27 9.52 10.87
CA ALA A 107 -12.99 8.57 10.02
C ALA A 107 -13.86 7.63 10.83
N VAL A 108 -13.34 7.15 11.97
CA VAL A 108 -14.10 6.25 12.82
C VAL A 108 -15.33 6.93 13.37
N GLU A 109 -15.18 8.19 13.74
CA GLU A 109 -16.32 8.94 14.25
C GLU A 109 -17.39 9.17 13.19
N HIS A 110 -16.96 9.42 11.97
CA HIS A 110 -17.89 9.65 10.87
C HIS A 110 -18.62 8.39 10.42
N LEU A 111 -18.03 7.23 10.65
CA LEU A 111 -18.73 6.00 10.35
C LEU A 111 -20.06 5.92 11.08
N ASN A 112 -20.06 6.37 12.32
CA ASN A 112 -21.24 6.30 13.14
C ASN A 112 -22.36 7.17 12.59
N ASP A 113 -22.02 8.21 11.87
CA ASP A 113 -23.01 9.14 11.31
C ASP A 113 -23.57 8.68 9.99
N GLU A 114 -22.80 7.94 9.24
CA GLU A 114 -23.15 7.63 7.87
C GLU A 114 -23.65 6.23 7.67
N GLU A 115 -23.29 5.32 8.55
CA GLU A 115 -23.62 3.93 8.33
C GLU A 115 -24.87 3.50 9.02
N ASP A 116 -25.50 2.52 8.45
CA ASP A 116 -26.73 1.99 8.97
C ASP A 116 -26.47 0.71 9.71
N PHE A 117 -25.63 0.78 10.70
CA PHE A 117 -25.33 -0.36 11.54
C PHE A 117 -26.37 -0.46 12.65
N GLY A 118 -26.49 -1.60 13.24
CA GLY A 118 -27.23 -1.73 14.47
C GLY A 118 -26.59 -0.80 15.47
N GLU A 119 -27.38 0.09 16.01
CA GLU A 119 -26.81 1.22 16.74
C GLU A 119 -25.90 0.84 17.86
N GLY A 120 -26.30 -0.12 18.67
CA GLY A 120 -25.49 -0.48 19.80
C GLY A 120 -24.20 -1.13 19.41
N GLU A 121 -24.29 -2.03 18.45
CA GLU A 121 -23.11 -2.78 18.03
C GLU A 121 -22.08 -1.89 17.41
N PHE A 122 -22.52 -0.99 16.55
CA PHE A 122 -21.57 -0.13 15.87
C PHE A 122 -20.92 0.84 16.83
N PHE A 123 -21.71 1.34 17.76
CA PHE A 123 -21.18 2.26 18.74
C PHE A 123 -20.12 1.57 19.59
N ASP A 124 -20.34 0.33 19.96
CA ASP A 124 -19.35 -0.43 20.72
C ASP A 124 -18.10 -0.65 19.92
N MET A 125 -18.25 -0.96 18.65
CA MET A 125 -17.10 -1.17 17.79
C MET A 125 -16.24 0.07 17.70
N ARG A 126 -16.86 1.23 17.56
CA ARG A 126 -16.12 2.48 17.50
C ARG A 126 -15.35 2.72 18.79
N SER A 127 -16.00 2.48 19.90
CA SER A 127 -15.35 2.63 21.20
C SER A 127 -14.18 1.69 21.35
N ILE A 128 -14.34 0.48 20.91
CA ILE A 128 -13.28 -0.52 20.99
C ILE A 128 -12.10 -0.10 20.12
N LEU A 129 -12.35 0.37 18.92
CA LEU A 129 -11.27 0.76 18.04
C LEU A 129 -10.46 1.91 18.62
N LEU A 130 -11.12 2.89 19.18
CA LEU A 130 -10.43 4.03 19.75
C LEU A 130 -9.73 3.67 21.05
N SER A 131 -10.33 2.79 21.84
CA SER A 131 -9.73 2.33 23.07
C SER A 131 -8.50 1.50 22.82
N GLU A 132 -8.53 0.67 21.81
CA GLU A 132 -7.39 -0.18 21.52
C GLU A 132 -6.15 0.62 21.18
N SER A 133 -6.32 1.80 20.66
CA SER A 133 -5.17 2.65 20.39
C SER A 133 -4.40 2.92 21.65
N GLU A 134 -5.08 3.17 22.74
CA GLU A 134 -4.43 3.44 24.00
C GLU A 134 -3.92 2.18 24.65
N GLU A 135 -4.68 1.10 24.52
CA GLU A 135 -4.27 -0.15 25.11
C GLU A 135 -3.04 -0.71 24.44
N ASP A 136 -2.89 -0.51 23.16
CA ASP A 136 -1.71 -0.96 22.47
C ASP A 136 -0.46 -0.33 23.03
N ILE A 137 -0.54 0.93 23.39
CA ILE A 137 0.59 1.62 23.97
C ILE A 137 0.92 1.03 25.32
N ILE A 138 -0.09 0.78 26.13
CA ILE A 138 0.10 0.23 27.44
C ILE A 138 0.67 -1.18 27.39
N ASP A 139 0.15 -1.98 26.48
CA ASP A 139 0.61 -3.34 26.33
C ASP A 139 2.06 -3.40 25.95
N THR A 140 2.47 -2.50 25.06
CA THR A 140 3.85 -2.47 24.63
C THR A 140 4.76 -2.21 25.81
N GLU A 141 4.38 -1.29 26.66
CA GLU A 141 5.19 -0.99 27.84
C GLU A 141 5.23 -2.18 28.78
N ALA A 142 4.10 -2.83 28.95
CA ALA A 142 4.04 -3.97 29.84
C ALA A 142 4.92 -5.10 29.36
N GLN A 143 4.96 -5.29 28.06
CA GLN A 143 5.77 -6.36 27.52
C GLN A 143 7.26 -6.11 27.69
N GLU A 144 7.64 -4.88 27.77
CA GLU A 144 9.04 -4.58 27.96
C GLU A 144 9.50 -4.82 29.36
N LEU A 145 8.60 -4.92 30.27
CA LEU A 145 8.96 -5.19 31.64
C LEU A 145 9.17 -6.66 31.88
#